data_6154de2ffe3cfab4acfe2541cc7e1253
#
_entry.id   6154de2ffe3cfab4acfe2541cc7e1253
#
_cell.length_a   1.000
_cell.length_b   1.000
_cell.length_c   1.000
_cell.angle_alpha   90.00
_cell.angle_beta   90.00
_cell.angle_gamma   90.00
#
_symmetry.space_group_name_H-M   'P 1'
#
loop_
_entity.id
_entity.type
_entity.pdbx_description
1 polymer ?
#
loop_
_entity_poly.entity_id
_entity_poly.type
_entity_poly.pdbx_seq_one_letter_code
_entity_poly.pdbx_strand_id
1 'polypeptide(L)'
;DDIGYPGHTNCSDNFNIALAEHGVLPRAGWMAINFFFNTAIDEHGAMYGDEPWSRPGDYVLLKALTDLVCVSSACPDDTTAANGWNPTDIHVRTYDGAEPFKRAIAFRATPESEPQMTKETGFHSSFAVHTRNFIEYNGYWLANCFSQAGPLEEYHACREKAVVLDLSPLRKFEITGPDSEALCQYLFTRNMKTLPVGGVVYTAMCYEHGGMIDDGTVFRLGKDNFRWIGGTDYGGEWIRQQADKLGLKVLIRASTDMQHNIAVQGPESRDLLKKIIWTAPHQPTLEELSWFRFAPARIGGEHGVPVVVSRTGYTGELGYEIFCHPKHAKDVFDTVWETGQEHGLKPMGLEALDMVRIEAGLIFAGYDFTDQTDPFEAGIGFTVPLKSKTDDFIGRDALIRRKETPARKLVGLDIDGNVDVAHGDGVYIGRAQVGEITSSMRSPVLGKNIALARVDVAHYQVGTIVEIGKLDGHIKRLPATIVPFAHYDPTKSKPRS
;
A
#
# COMPACT_ATOMS: atom_id res chain seq x y z
N ASP A 1 0.68 24.75 -35.26
CA ASP A 1 -0.23 25.89 -35.18
C ASP A 1 -1.68 25.55 -35.50
N ASP A 2 -1.96 24.40 -36.07
CA ASP A 2 -3.35 23.96 -36.30
C ASP A 2 -4.02 23.36 -35.05
N ILE A 3 -3.26 23.23 -34.01
CA ILE A 3 -3.76 22.76 -32.70
C ILE A 3 -4.53 23.93 -32.07
N GLY A 4 -5.78 23.76 -31.87
CA GLY A 4 -6.61 24.80 -31.25
C GLY A 4 -7.35 25.70 -32.20
N TYR A 5 -7.46 25.37 -33.51
CA TYR A 5 -8.26 26.15 -34.43
C TYR A 5 -9.76 25.99 -34.23
N PRO A 6 -10.53 27.07 -34.26
CA PRO A 6 -11.98 27.00 -34.18
C PRO A 6 -12.55 26.11 -35.27
N GLY A 7 -13.45 25.22 -34.90
CA GLY A 7 -14.11 24.30 -35.85
C GLY A 7 -13.41 22.96 -36.06
N HIS A 8 -12.24 22.74 -35.50
CA HIS A 8 -11.62 21.43 -35.55
C HIS A 8 -12.18 20.53 -34.41
N THR A 9 -12.95 19.55 -34.79
CA THR A 9 -13.50 18.58 -33.86
C THR A 9 -12.46 17.57 -33.30
N ASN A 10 -11.29 17.52 -33.95
CA ASN A 10 -10.19 16.58 -33.63
C ASN A 10 -8.88 17.29 -33.27
N CYS A 11 -8.96 18.39 -32.55
CA CYS A 11 -7.78 19.16 -32.21
C CYS A 11 -6.75 18.39 -31.38
N SER A 12 -7.21 17.54 -30.50
CA SER A 12 -6.35 16.63 -29.74
C SER A 12 -5.63 15.61 -30.63
N ASP A 13 -6.28 15.17 -31.71
CA ASP A 13 -5.64 14.26 -32.67
C ASP A 13 -4.55 14.99 -33.46
N ASN A 14 -4.80 16.22 -33.89
CA ASN A 14 -3.79 17.04 -34.53
C ASN A 14 -2.59 17.34 -33.64
N PHE A 15 -2.86 17.59 -32.35
CA PHE A 15 -1.82 17.75 -31.34
C PHE A 15 -0.97 16.49 -31.21
N ASN A 16 -1.61 15.32 -31.09
CA ASN A 16 -0.91 14.06 -31.02
C ASN A 16 -0.09 13.73 -32.27
N ILE A 17 -0.62 14.05 -33.44
CA ILE A 17 0.11 13.89 -34.72
C ILE A 17 1.35 14.78 -34.73
N ALA A 18 1.21 16.05 -34.37
CA ALA A 18 2.35 16.97 -34.29
C ALA A 18 3.42 16.47 -33.31
N LEU A 19 3.02 15.95 -32.13
CA LEU A 19 3.95 15.35 -31.19
C LEU A 19 4.64 14.11 -31.77
N ALA A 20 3.90 13.28 -32.54
CA ALA A 20 4.45 12.09 -33.17
C ALA A 20 5.50 12.47 -34.24
N GLU A 21 5.22 13.47 -35.04
CA GLU A 21 6.12 13.96 -36.07
C GLU A 21 7.42 14.52 -35.50
N HIS A 22 7.35 15.16 -34.33
CA HIS A 22 8.50 15.65 -33.57
C HIS A 22 9.18 14.60 -32.69
N GLY A 23 8.65 13.39 -32.59
CA GLY A 23 9.23 12.31 -31.77
C GLY A 23 9.32 12.63 -30.30
N VAL A 24 8.48 13.53 -29.81
CA VAL A 24 8.58 14.13 -28.47
C VAL A 24 8.15 13.19 -27.38
N LEU A 25 7.14 12.36 -27.63
CA LEU A 25 6.59 11.44 -26.64
C LEU A 25 6.42 10.03 -27.21
N PRO A 26 6.62 9.00 -26.40
CA PRO A 26 6.20 7.67 -26.79
C PRO A 26 4.66 7.62 -26.89
N ARG A 27 4.16 6.74 -27.75
CA ARG A 27 2.72 6.63 -28.06
C ARG A 27 1.80 6.57 -26.82
N ALA A 28 2.28 5.98 -25.76
CA ALA A 28 1.52 5.86 -24.52
C ALA A 28 1.45 7.18 -23.71
N GLY A 29 2.48 8.02 -23.81
CA GLY A 29 2.45 9.38 -23.25
C GLY A 29 1.47 10.29 -24.00
N TRP A 30 1.36 10.11 -25.31
CA TRP A 30 0.38 10.86 -26.11
C TRP A 30 -1.06 10.54 -25.73
N MET A 31 -1.35 9.30 -25.40
CA MET A 31 -2.70 8.92 -24.95
C MET A 31 -3.10 9.65 -23.66
N ALA A 32 -2.17 9.85 -22.74
CA ALA A 32 -2.43 10.62 -21.53
C ALA A 32 -2.65 12.12 -21.84
N ILE A 33 -1.79 12.69 -22.67
CA ILE A 33 -1.93 14.09 -23.09
C ILE A 33 -3.23 14.30 -23.88
N ASN A 34 -3.55 13.38 -24.79
CA ASN A 34 -4.79 13.42 -25.54
C ASN A 34 -6.03 13.40 -24.63
N PHE A 35 -6.00 12.58 -23.59
CA PHE A 35 -7.09 12.54 -22.63
C PHE A 35 -7.29 13.90 -21.93
N PHE A 36 -6.24 14.50 -21.38
CA PHE A 36 -6.34 15.80 -20.73
C PHE A 36 -6.73 16.92 -21.71
N PHE A 37 -6.19 16.86 -22.91
CA PHE A 37 -6.47 17.84 -23.94
C PHE A 37 -7.93 17.77 -24.39
N ASN A 38 -8.45 16.58 -24.66
CA ASN A 38 -9.85 16.37 -25.00
C ASN A 38 -10.78 16.85 -23.87
N THR A 39 -10.46 16.52 -22.61
CA THR A 39 -11.27 16.96 -21.49
C THR A 39 -11.33 18.47 -21.39
N ALA A 40 -10.18 19.13 -21.51
CA ALA A 40 -10.13 20.59 -21.48
C ALA A 40 -10.91 21.25 -22.63
N ILE A 41 -10.89 20.64 -23.80
CA ILE A 41 -11.61 21.14 -24.98
C ILE A 41 -13.10 20.84 -24.89
N ASP A 42 -13.50 19.64 -24.55
CA ASP A 42 -14.89 19.21 -24.49
C ASP A 42 -15.68 19.92 -23.37
N GLU A 43 -15.03 20.18 -22.25
CA GLU A 43 -15.66 20.94 -21.17
C GLU A 43 -15.79 22.45 -21.49
N HIS A 44 -14.85 22.98 -22.27
CA HIS A 44 -14.72 24.40 -22.46
C HIS A 44 -14.51 24.76 -23.92
N GLY A 45 -15.30 24.18 -24.82
CA GLY A 45 -15.27 24.45 -26.27
C GLY A 45 -14.90 25.89 -26.67
N ALA A 46 -14.90 26.80 -25.69
CA ALA A 46 -14.37 28.15 -25.74
C ALA A 46 -12.91 28.24 -26.21
N MET A 47 -12.14 27.18 -26.10
CA MET A 47 -10.79 27.13 -26.66
C MET A 47 -10.78 27.42 -28.17
N TYR A 48 -11.90 27.16 -28.84
CA TYR A 48 -12.09 27.33 -30.29
C TYR A 48 -13.13 28.35 -30.62
N GLY A 49 -13.68 29.05 -29.65
CA GLY A 49 -14.66 30.11 -29.82
C GLY A 49 -14.05 31.49 -29.64
N ASP A 50 -14.94 32.44 -29.45
CA ASP A 50 -14.55 33.86 -29.28
C ASP A 50 -13.86 34.10 -27.92
N GLU A 51 -14.03 33.18 -26.97
CA GLU A 51 -13.40 33.21 -25.62
C GLU A 51 -12.71 31.88 -25.32
N PRO A 52 -11.54 31.61 -25.91
CA PRO A 52 -10.90 30.29 -25.86
C PRO A 52 -10.43 29.87 -24.45
N TRP A 53 -10.35 30.78 -23.51
CA TRP A 53 -9.87 30.55 -22.16
C TRP A 53 -10.79 31.14 -21.12
N SER A 54 -12.00 30.62 -21.07
CA SER A 54 -13.03 31.11 -20.15
C SER A 54 -12.68 30.84 -18.69
N ARG A 55 -11.82 29.88 -18.40
CA ARG A 55 -11.35 29.54 -17.07
C ARG A 55 -9.83 29.59 -16.97
N PRO A 56 -9.28 30.36 -16.02
CA PRO A 56 -7.82 30.43 -15.83
C PRO A 56 -7.17 29.07 -15.53
N GLY A 57 -7.90 28.13 -14.91
CA GLY A 57 -7.40 26.80 -14.60
C GLY A 57 -7.10 25.97 -15.86
N ASP A 58 -7.95 26.07 -16.88
CA ASP A 58 -7.79 25.33 -18.13
C ASP A 58 -6.56 25.82 -18.90
N TYR A 59 -6.34 27.13 -18.89
CA TYR A 59 -5.13 27.72 -19.49
C TYR A 59 -3.87 27.21 -18.80
N VAL A 60 -3.86 27.15 -17.47
CA VAL A 60 -2.71 26.68 -16.70
C VAL A 60 -2.44 25.20 -17.01
N LEU A 61 -3.47 24.36 -17.10
CA LEU A 61 -3.32 22.95 -17.43
C LEU A 61 -2.73 22.75 -18.84
N LEU A 62 -3.31 23.43 -19.83
CA LEU A 62 -2.83 23.31 -21.21
C LEU A 62 -1.42 23.87 -21.38
N LYS A 63 -1.12 24.98 -20.73
CA LYS A 63 0.23 25.53 -20.71
C LYS A 63 1.22 24.57 -20.06
N ALA A 64 0.86 23.96 -18.94
CA ALA A 64 1.68 22.97 -18.27
C ALA A 64 1.96 21.74 -19.14
N LEU A 65 0.94 21.25 -19.85
CA LEU A 65 1.10 20.15 -20.82
C LEU A 65 1.99 20.55 -22.00
N THR A 66 1.83 21.76 -22.53
CA THR A 66 2.68 22.28 -23.61
C THR A 66 4.13 22.44 -23.16
N ASP A 67 4.33 23.01 -21.98
CA ASP A 67 5.66 23.16 -21.39
C ASP A 67 6.30 21.77 -21.14
N LEU A 68 5.52 20.81 -20.68
CA LEU A 68 5.96 19.41 -20.49
C LEU A 68 6.45 18.80 -21.81
N VAL A 69 5.71 18.98 -22.87
CA VAL A 69 6.07 18.49 -24.21
C VAL A 69 7.34 19.17 -24.72
N CYS A 70 7.44 20.49 -24.55
CA CYS A 70 8.60 21.25 -24.97
C CYS A 70 9.89 20.93 -24.24
N VAL A 71 9.82 20.23 -23.11
CA VAL A 71 10.99 19.80 -22.32
C VAL A 71 11.61 18.52 -22.84
N SER A 72 10.97 17.82 -23.77
CA SER A 72 11.54 16.61 -24.34
C SER A 72 12.70 16.95 -25.29
N SER A 73 13.55 15.97 -25.53
CA SER A 73 14.76 16.11 -26.33
C SER A 73 14.52 16.55 -27.77
N ALA A 74 13.28 16.53 -28.24
CA ALA A 74 12.90 16.95 -29.58
C ALA A 74 12.39 18.41 -29.66
N CYS A 75 12.18 19.05 -28.52
CA CYS A 75 11.81 20.45 -28.47
C CYS A 75 13.04 21.29 -28.81
N PRO A 76 13.06 22.04 -29.93
CA PRO A 76 14.20 22.89 -30.22
C PRO A 76 14.22 24.04 -29.25
N ASP A 77 15.35 24.26 -28.67
CA ASP A 77 15.76 25.49 -28.02
C ASP A 77 15.15 25.84 -26.64
N ASP A 78 15.77 26.63 -26.02
CA ASP A 78 15.61 27.69 -25.02
C ASP A 78 14.30 27.85 -24.27
N THR A 79 13.19 27.26 -24.71
CA THR A 79 11.92 27.28 -23.96
C THR A 79 12.06 26.63 -22.59
N THR A 80 12.90 25.63 -22.46
CA THR A 80 13.26 25.02 -21.19
C THR A 80 14.02 25.97 -20.29
N ALA A 81 14.99 26.70 -20.86
CA ALA A 81 15.78 27.66 -20.13
C ALA A 81 14.95 28.91 -19.73
N ALA A 82 14.07 29.36 -20.64
CA ALA A 82 13.19 30.49 -20.37
C ALA A 82 12.16 30.21 -19.27
N ASN A 83 11.71 28.98 -19.11
CA ASN A 83 10.73 28.59 -18.10
C ASN A 83 11.34 28.01 -16.82
N GLY A 84 12.67 27.90 -16.76
CA GLY A 84 13.38 27.32 -15.62
C GLY A 84 13.13 25.81 -15.45
N TRP A 85 12.63 25.15 -16.49
CA TRP A 85 12.29 23.73 -16.44
C TRP A 85 13.51 22.86 -16.67
N ASN A 86 13.78 21.99 -15.71
CA ASN A 86 14.76 20.93 -15.88
C ASN A 86 14.06 19.60 -16.10
N PRO A 87 14.25 18.96 -17.28
CA PRO A 87 13.62 17.66 -17.55
C PRO A 87 13.92 16.58 -16.51
N THR A 88 15.00 16.73 -15.76
CA THR A 88 15.33 15.82 -14.68
C THR A 88 14.44 15.96 -13.46
N ASP A 89 13.76 17.10 -13.31
CA ASP A 89 12.91 17.39 -12.17
C ASP A 89 11.46 16.93 -12.38
N ILE A 90 11.16 16.39 -13.56
CA ILE A 90 9.82 15.94 -13.90
C ILE A 90 9.69 14.45 -13.62
N HIS A 91 8.69 14.10 -12.90
CA HIS A 91 8.33 12.71 -12.59
C HIS A 91 8.11 11.82 -13.84
N VAL A 92 7.86 12.40 -15.02
CA VAL A 92 7.77 11.66 -16.28
C VAL A 92 8.95 10.71 -16.49
N ARG A 93 10.16 11.10 -16.10
CA ARG A 93 11.33 10.22 -16.15
C ARG A 93 11.39 9.19 -15.05
N THR A 94 10.79 9.53 -13.95
CA THR A 94 10.75 8.68 -12.76
C THR A 94 9.87 7.48 -12.99
N TYR A 95 8.83 7.64 -13.77
CA TYR A 95 7.78 6.64 -13.94
C TYR A 95 7.93 5.82 -15.23
N ASP A 96 9.11 5.84 -15.83
CA ASP A 96 9.52 4.97 -16.92
C ASP A 96 8.44 4.74 -17.99
N GLY A 97 7.79 5.86 -18.40
CA GLY A 97 6.78 5.84 -19.43
C GLY A 97 5.33 5.77 -18.92
N ALA A 98 4.48 5.20 -19.74
CA ALA A 98 3.03 5.35 -19.63
C ALA A 98 2.35 4.53 -18.53
N GLU A 99 2.99 3.56 -17.94
CA GLU A 99 2.32 2.71 -16.93
C GLU A 99 1.90 3.48 -15.68
N PRO A 100 2.72 4.33 -15.07
CA PRO A 100 2.31 5.20 -13.98
C PRO A 100 1.22 6.20 -14.40
N PHE A 101 1.32 6.76 -15.60
CA PHE A 101 0.28 7.63 -16.13
C PHE A 101 -1.04 6.90 -16.34
N LYS A 102 -1.01 5.70 -16.91
CA LYS A 102 -2.20 4.86 -17.03
C LYS A 102 -2.83 4.58 -15.66
N ARG A 103 -2.03 4.30 -14.64
CA ARG A 103 -2.55 4.08 -13.29
C ARG A 103 -3.13 5.34 -12.68
N ALA A 104 -2.45 6.46 -12.82
CA ALA A 104 -2.95 7.74 -12.31
C ALA A 104 -4.28 8.15 -12.95
N ILE A 105 -4.42 7.94 -14.27
CA ILE A 105 -5.64 8.26 -15.02
C ILE A 105 -6.70 7.19 -14.84
N ALA A 106 -6.30 5.91 -14.77
CA ALA A 106 -7.20 4.78 -14.60
C ALA A 106 -7.70 4.60 -13.17
N PHE A 107 -7.30 5.46 -12.24
CA PHE A 107 -7.78 5.42 -10.86
C PHE A 107 -9.23 5.91 -10.77
N ARG A 108 -10.10 5.12 -11.37
CA ARG A 108 -11.55 5.25 -11.30
C ARG A 108 -12.12 3.99 -10.68
N ALA A 109 -12.94 4.14 -9.67
CA ALA A 109 -13.68 3.02 -9.11
C ALA A 109 -14.74 2.50 -10.09
N THR A 110 -15.35 3.41 -10.86
CA THR A 110 -16.31 3.11 -11.92
C THR A 110 -16.10 4.08 -13.09
N PRO A 111 -16.65 3.79 -14.31
CA PRO A 111 -16.59 4.70 -15.45
C PRO A 111 -17.18 6.09 -15.16
N GLU A 112 -18.12 6.18 -14.22
CA GLU A 112 -18.80 7.42 -13.84
C GLU A 112 -18.03 8.23 -12.80
N SER A 113 -17.03 7.63 -12.14
CA SER A 113 -16.25 8.35 -11.14
C SER A 113 -15.23 9.28 -11.80
N GLU A 114 -15.07 10.48 -11.21
CA GLU A 114 -14.05 11.41 -11.67
C GLU A 114 -12.64 10.83 -11.49
N PRO A 115 -11.74 11.00 -12.48
CA PRO A 115 -10.36 10.61 -12.32
C PRO A 115 -9.69 11.46 -11.24
N GLN A 116 -9.01 10.82 -10.32
CA GLN A 116 -8.26 11.50 -9.27
C GLN A 116 -6.79 11.57 -9.67
N MET A 117 -6.20 12.74 -9.49
CA MET A 117 -4.74 12.90 -9.65
C MET A 117 -4.03 12.19 -8.53
N THR A 118 -2.95 11.47 -8.86
CA THR A 118 -2.07 10.85 -7.87
C THR A 118 -1.39 11.93 -7.04
N LYS A 119 -1.46 11.78 -5.72
CA LYS A 119 -0.94 12.74 -4.75
C LYS A 119 0.49 12.39 -4.32
N GLU A 120 1.18 13.38 -3.77
CA GLU A 120 2.40 13.17 -3.00
C GLU A 120 2.08 13.10 -1.51
N THR A 121 2.78 12.23 -0.79
CA THR A 121 2.72 12.22 0.67
C THR A 121 3.53 13.38 1.24
N GLY A 122 3.35 13.70 2.52
CA GLY A 122 4.21 14.67 3.21
C GLY A 122 5.68 14.25 3.28
N PHE A 123 5.96 12.96 3.08
CA PHE A 123 7.33 12.42 3.07
C PHE A 123 7.92 12.31 1.66
N HIS A 124 7.12 12.50 0.60
CA HIS A 124 7.55 12.28 -0.77
C HIS A 124 8.84 13.03 -1.11
N SER A 125 8.92 14.31 -0.80
CA SER A 125 10.12 15.13 -1.08
C SER A 125 11.37 14.61 -0.39
N SER A 126 11.23 14.04 0.79
CA SER A 126 12.35 13.46 1.56
C SER A 126 12.84 12.15 0.93
N PHE A 127 11.95 11.31 0.45
CA PHE A 127 12.33 10.09 -0.28
C PHE A 127 12.83 10.38 -1.70
N ALA A 128 12.30 11.41 -2.36
CA ALA A 128 12.65 11.78 -3.73
C ALA A 128 14.11 12.26 -3.92
N VAL A 129 14.81 12.62 -2.84
CA VAL A 129 16.25 12.89 -2.92
C VAL A 129 17.09 11.62 -3.05
N HIS A 130 16.53 10.46 -2.72
CA HIS A 130 17.22 9.17 -2.72
C HIS A 130 16.85 8.30 -3.92
N THR A 131 15.68 8.48 -4.53
CA THR A 131 15.24 7.71 -5.70
C THR A 131 14.33 8.53 -6.61
N ARG A 132 14.24 8.12 -7.87
CA ARG A 132 13.23 8.58 -8.83
C ARG A 132 12.27 7.46 -9.24
N ASN A 133 12.44 6.27 -8.70
CA ASN A 133 11.60 5.11 -8.97
C ASN A 133 10.39 5.10 -8.03
N PHE A 134 9.29 5.67 -8.49
CA PHE A 134 8.03 5.74 -7.76
C PHE A 134 6.93 5.02 -8.54
N ILE A 135 5.99 4.44 -7.81
CA ILE A 135 4.76 3.87 -8.38
C ILE A 135 3.54 4.45 -7.67
N GLU A 136 2.41 4.40 -8.35
CA GLU A 136 1.13 4.74 -7.74
C GLU A 136 0.69 3.61 -6.78
N TYR A 137 0.33 4.00 -5.56
CA TYR A 137 -0.25 3.11 -4.55
C TYR A 137 -1.35 3.85 -3.79
N ASN A 138 -2.59 3.38 -3.91
CA ASN A 138 -3.76 3.99 -3.24
C ASN A 138 -3.88 5.51 -3.48
N GLY A 139 -3.65 5.97 -4.69
CA GLY A 139 -3.75 7.38 -5.06
C GLY A 139 -2.56 8.24 -4.65
N TYR A 140 -1.45 7.64 -4.24
CA TYR A 140 -0.22 8.35 -3.89
C TYR A 140 1.00 7.76 -4.60
N TRP A 141 2.00 8.61 -4.82
CA TRP A 141 3.30 8.19 -5.29
C TRP A 141 4.16 7.67 -4.15
N LEU A 142 4.49 6.39 -4.18
CA LEU A 142 5.41 5.74 -3.24
C LEU A 142 6.67 5.26 -3.93
N ALA A 143 7.79 5.33 -3.22
CA ALA A 143 9.05 4.77 -3.68
C ALA A 143 8.92 3.26 -3.88
N ASN A 144 9.28 2.78 -5.08
CA ASN A 144 9.26 1.37 -5.42
C ASN A 144 10.59 0.68 -5.06
N CYS A 145 11.71 1.32 -5.41
CA CYS A 145 13.04 0.82 -5.12
C CYS A 145 14.03 2.00 -5.09
N PHE A 146 15.08 1.91 -4.26
CA PHE A 146 16.10 2.97 -4.13
C PHE A 146 17.39 2.67 -4.87
N SER A 147 17.67 1.41 -5.12
CA SER A 147 18.87 0.99 -5.86
C SER A 147 18.53 0.63 -7.31
N GLN A 148 19.37 1.06 -8.25
CA GLN A 148 19.26 0.61 -9.66
C GLN A 148 19.59 -0.89 -9.82
N ALA A 149 20.27 -1.48 -8.84
CA ALA A 149 20.58 -2.90 -8.82
C ALA A 149 19.45 -3.79 -8.24
N GLY A 150 18.32 -3.17 -7.87
CA GLY A 150 17.17 -3.87 -7.29
C GLY A 150 17.10 -3.78 -5.75
N PRO A 151 16.14 -4.44 -5.11
CA PRO A 151 15.74 -4.24 -3.73
C PRO A 151 16.64 -4.91 -2.67
N LEU A 152 17.69 -5.63 -3.07
CA LEU A 152 18.45 -6.48 -2.14
C LEU A 152 19.16 -5.72 -1.02
N GLU A 153 19.70 -4.53 -1.31
CA GLU A 153 20.36 -3.70 -0.28
C GLU A 153 19.35 -3.26 0.80
N GLU A 154 18.17 -2.87 0.37
CA GLU A 154 17.06 -2.45 1.25
C GLU A 154 16.55 -3.65 2.07
N TYR A 155 16.40 -4.79 1.42
CA TYR A 155 16.03 -6.06 2.06
C TYR A 155 17.02 -6.44 3.18
N HIS A 156 18.33 -6.45 2.89
CA HIS A 156 19.35 -6.78 3.90
C HIS A 156 19.40 -5.76 5.03
N ALA A 157 19.26 -4.48 4.72
CA ALA A 157 19.18 -3.44 5.75
C ALA A 157 18.00 -3.67 6.70
N CYS A 158 16.84 -4.08 6.19
CA CYS A 158 15.66 -4.44 7.01
C CYS A 158 15.95 -5.64 7.94
N ARG A 159 16.64 -6.66 7.44
CA ARG A 159 16.93 -7.88 8.20
C ARG A 159 18.04 -7.71 9.24
N GLU A 160 19.02 -6.84 8.97
CA GLU A 160 20.29 -6.77 9.72
C GLU A 160 20.49 -5.46 10.48
N LYS A 161 19.84 -4.38 10.05
CA LYS A 161 20.01 -3.03 10.56
C LYS A 161 18.67 -2.34 10.83
N ALA A 162 18.39 -1.29 10.08
CA ALA A 162 17.12 -0.57 10.09
C ALA A 162 16.79 -0.01 8.71
N VAL A 163 15.49 0.09 8.44
CA VAL A 163 14.95 0.77 7.26
C VAL A 163 13.88 1.77 7.66
N VAL A 164 13.67 2.78 6.80
CA VAL A 164 12.54 3.70 6.87
C VAL A 164 11.76 3.63 5.57
N LEU A 165 10.43 3.52 5.68
CA LEU A 165 9.53 3.45 4.53
C LEU A 165 8.25 4.25 4.77
N ASP A 166 7.68 4.76 3.69
CA ASP A 166 6.44 5.54 3.72
C ASP A 166 5.23 4.60 3.62
N LEU A 167 4.34 4.66 4.60
CA LEU A 167 3.08 3.92 4.64
C LEU A 167 1.86 4.86 4.71
N SER A 168 2.04 6.14 4.38
CA SER A 168 0.98 7.15 4.45
C SER A 168 -0.28 6.81 3.65
N PRO A 169 -0.21 6.14 2.48
CA PRO A 169 -1.39 5.82 1.69
C PRO A 169 -2.33 4.77 2.28
N LEU A 170 -1.95 4.04 3.30
CA LEU A 170 -2.88 3.18 4.02
C LEU A 170 -4.06 4.00 4.52
N ARG A 171 -5.28 3.54 4.24
CA ARG A 171 -6.51 4.27 4.53
C ARG A 171 -6.78 4.31 6.03
N LYS A 172 -7.05 5.50 6.55
CA LYS A 172 -7.28 5.73 7.97
C LYS A 172 -8.66 6.35 8.16
N PHE A 173 -9.47 5.70 8.99
CA PHE A 173 -10.81 6.15 9.33
C PHE A 173 -10.98 6.27 10.84
N GLU A 174 -11.29 7.49 11.30
CA GLU A 174 -11.64 7.75 12.68
C GLU A 174 -13.11 7.36 12.90
N ILE A 175 -13.37 6.59 13.94
CA ILE A 175 -14.71 6.14 14.35
C ILE A 175 -14.92 6.65 15.77
N THR A 176 -15.70 7.71 15.92
CA THR A 176 -15.89 8.40 17.20
C THR A 176 -17.36 8.51 17.57
N GLY A 177 -17.65 8.55 18.84
CA GLY A 177 -19.01 8.71 19.35
C GLY A 177 -19.43 7.62 20.34
N PRO A 178 -20.56 7.81 21.03
CA PRO A 178 -20.96 6.93 22.12
C PRO A 178 -21.17 5.46 21.71
N ASP A 179 -21.51 5.21 20.44
CA ASP A 179 -21.75 3.86 19.91
C ASP A 179 -20.55 3.29 19.12
N SER A 180 -19.39 3.97 19.17
CA SER A 180 -18.20 3.54 18.39
C SER A 180 -17.68 2.16 18.79
N GLU A 181 -17.68 1.80 20.08
CA GLU A 181 -17.29 0.45 20.53
C GLU A 181 -18.29 -0.60 20.02
N ALA A 182 -19.60 -0.31 20.08
CA ALA A 182 -20.62 -1.22 19.59
C ALA A 182 -20.51 -1.46 18.07
N LEU A 183 -20.28 -0.39 17.31
CA LEU A 183 -20.05 -0.48 15.87
C LEU A 183 -18.78 -1.30 15.56
N CYS A 184 -17.65 -0.98 16.18
CA CYS A 184 -16.41 -1.72 15.96
C CYS A 184 -16.52 -3.20 16.39
N GLN A 185 -17.26 -3.49 17.48
CA GLN A 185 -17.54 -4.85 17.90
C GLN A 185 -18.35 -5.64 16.88
N TYR A 186 -19.25 -4.99 16.16
CA TYR A 186 -20.07 -5.61 15.12
C TYR A 186 -19.35 -5.75 13.78
N LEU A 187 -18.51 -4.78 13.41
CA LEU A 187 -17.80 -4.75 12.12
C LEU A 187 -16.64 -5.74 12.02
N PHE A 188 -15.83 -5.82 13.07
CA PHE A 188 -14.56 -6.52 13.02
C PHE A 188 -14.64 -7.90 13.68
N THR A 189 -13.85 -8.83 13.16
CA THR A 189 -13.84 -10.20 13.69
C THR A 189 -13.26 -10.31 15.10
N ARG A 190 -12.32 -9.43 15.49
CA ARG A 190 -11.72 -9.40 16.83
C ARG A 190 -12.65 -8.80 17.88
N ASN A 191 -12.42 -9.14 19.15
CA ASN A 191 -13.20 -8.61 20.27
C ASN A 191 -12.71 -7.21 20.65
N MET A 192 -13.44 -6.17 20.26
CA MET A 192 -13.09 -4.77 20.52
C MET A 192 -13.34 -4.34 21.97
N LYS A 193 -14.25 -5.00 22.69
CA LYS A 193 -14.52 -4.73 24.10
C LYS A 193 -13.31 -5.04 25.01
N THR A 194 -12.44 -5.95 24.57
CA THR A 194 -11.22 -6.31 25.33
C THR A 194 -9.99 -5.51 24.90
N LEU A 195 -10.10 -4.70 23.84
CA LEU A 195 -9.01 -3.84 23.40
C LEU A 195 -8.87 -2.64 24.35
N PRO A 196 -7.79 -2.49 25.09
CA PRO A 196 -7.61 -1.34 25.98
C PRO A 196 -7.27 -0.06 25.22
N VAL A 197 -7.51 1.10 25.81
CA VAL A 197 -6.97 2.37 25.30
C VAL A 197 -5.44 2.28 25.18
N GLY A 198 -4.87 2.78 24.09
CA GLY A 198 -3.45 2.59 23.75
C GLY A 198 -3.15 1.22 23.12
N GLY A 199 -4.17 0.39 22.93
CA GLY A 199 -4.05 -0.91 22.26
C GLY A 199 -4.25 -0.81 20.76
N VAL A 200 -3.57 -1.71 20.04
CA VAL A 200 -3.76 -1.98 18.61
C VAL A 200 -4.16 -3.45 18.46
N VAL A 201 -4.99 -3.77 17.51
CA VAL A 201 -5.29 -5.16 17.17
C VAL A 201 -5.39 -5.34 15.65
N TYR A 202 -4.76 -6.39 15.16
CA TYR A 202 -4.93 -6.83 13.78
C TYR A 202 -6.20 -7.67 13.66
N THR A 203 -7.02 -7.39 12.65
CA THR A 203 -8.36 -7.97 12.49
C THR A 203 -8.75 -8.05 11.03
N ALA A 204 -9.73 -8.87 10.71
CA ALA A 204 -10.41 -8.87 9.42
C ALA A 204 -11.74 -8.12 9.51
N MET A 205 -12.13 -7.52 8.39
CA MET A 205 -13.47 -6.99 8.09
C MET A 205 -14.08 -7.89 7.02
N CYS A 206 -15.28 -8.41 7.25
CA CYS A 206 -15.91 -9.39 6.38
C CYS A 206 -17.28 -8.95 5.91
N TYR A 207 -17.72 -9.53 4.77
CA TYR A 207 -19.10 -9.55 4.34
C TYR A 207 -19.93 -10.55 5.15
N GLU A 208 -21.25 -10.51 5.01
CA GLU A 208 -22.18 -11.42 5.65
C GLU A 208 -21.94 -12.89 5.24
N HIS A 209 -21.43 -13.13 4.04
CA HIS A 209 -21.08 -14.47 3.56
C HIS A 209 -19.71 -14.98 4.07
N GLY A 210 -19.00 -14.18 4.85
CA GLY A 210 -17.72 -14.53 5.49
C GLY A 210 -16.48 -14.29 4.64
N GLY A 211 -16.62 -13.80 3.40
CA GLY A 211 -15.48 -13.33 2.61
C GLY A 211 -14.93 -12.02 3.14
N MET A 212 -13.63 -11.81 2.98
CA MET A 212 -12.94 -10.64 3.52
C MET A 212 -13.17 -9.41 2.63
N ILE A 213 -13.56 -8.30 3.24
CA ILE A 213 -13.52 -6.97 2.61
C ILE A 213 -12.09 -6.45 2.62
N ASP A 214 -11.45 -6.55 3.81
CA ASP A 214 -10.11 -6.04 4.04
C ASP A 214 -9.53 -6.67 5.31
N ASP A 215 -8.22 -6.56 5.48
CA ASP A 215 -7.51 -6.80 6.72
C ASP A 215 -6.81 -5.51 7.16
N GLY A 216 -6.57 -5.39 8.45
CA GLY A 216 -5.91 -4.18 8.94
C GLY A 216 -5.84 -4.11 10.45
N THR A 217 -5.59 -2.90 10.93
CA THR A 217 -5.41 -2.66 12.36
C THR A 217 -6.46 -1.70 12.90
N VAL A 218 -6.96 -2.00 14.10
CA VAL A 218 -7.80 -1.10 14.88
C VAL A 218 -7.01 -0.59 16.07
N PHE A 219 -6.89 0.73 16.17
CA PHE A 219 -6.32 1.46 17.29
C PHE A 219 -7.45 1.93 18.21
N ARG A 220 -7.35 1.72 19.49
CA ARG A 220 -8.26 2.35 20.46
C ARG A 220 -7.61 3.59 21.05
N LEU A 221 -7.96 4.74 20.51
CA LEU A 221 -7.39 6.04 20.88
C LEU A 221 -7.99 6.60 22.18
N GLY A 222 -9.22 6.21 22.49
CA GLY A 222 -9.94 6.62 23.68
C GLY A 222 -11.13 5.71 23.95
N LYS A 223 -11.91 6.02 24.99
CA LYS A 223 -13.09 5.24 25.35
C LYS A 223 -14.04 5.07 24.15
N ASP A 224 -14.38 6.17 23.52
CA ASP A 224 -15.34 6.27 22.43
C ASP A 224 -14.65 6.75 21.12
N ASN A 225 -13.40 6.34 20.90
CA ASN A 225 -12.58 6.77 19.77
C ASN A 225 -11.67 5.63 19.30
N PHE A 226 -11.93 5.17 18.07
CA PHE A 226 -11.19 4.13 17.39
C PHE A 226 -10.68 4.64 16.04
N ARG A 227 -9.59 4.07 15.56
CA ARG A 227 -9.07 4.28 14.20
C ARG A 227 -8.92 2.94 13.52
N TRP A 228 -9.56 2.80 12.36
CA TRP A 228 -9.29 1.72 11.42
C TRP A 228 -8.18 2.13 10.46
N ILE A 229 -7.22 1.26 10.24
CA ILE A 229 -6.21 1.41 9.19
C ILE A 229 -6.28 0.15 8.33
N GLY A 230 -6.63 0.34 7.06
CA GLY A 230 -6.81 -0.73 6.08
C GLY A 230 -6.27 -0.38 4.71
N GLY A 231 -6.50 -1.26 3.75
CA GLY A 231 -5.95 -1.16 2.39
C GLY A 231 -6.76 -0.28 1.44
N THR A 232 -8.08 -0.11 1.65
CA THR A 232 -8.96 0.49 0.65
C THR A 232 -9.94 1.52 1.23
N ASP A 233 -10.40 2.46 0.39
CA ASP A 233 -11.46 3.42 0.75
C ASP A 233 -12.80 2.73 1.00
N TYR A 234 -13.05 1.59 0.35
CA TYR A 234 -14.29 0.84 0.51
C TYR A 234 -14.52 0.40 1.96
N GLY A 235 -13.46 0.12 2.73
CA GLY A 235 -13.58 -0.14 4.16
C GLY A 235 -14.30 0.98 4.91
N GLY A 236 -14.00 2.24 4.59
CA GLY A 236 -14.67 3.40 5.17
C GLY A 236 -16.14 3.52 4.76
N GLU A 237 -16.45 3.24 3.49
CA GLU A 237 -17.83 3.18 3.00
C GLU A 237 -18.63 2.09 3.71
N TRP A 238 -18.06 0.90 3.83
CA TRP A 238 -18.69 -0.21 4.55
C TRP A 238 -18.99 0.14 6.00
N ILE A 239 -18.05 0.77 6.69
CA ILE A 239 -18.24 1.22 8.08
C ILE A 239 -19.43 2.19 8.18
N ARG A 240 -19.55 3.18 7.27
CA ARG A 240 -20.67 4.14 7.24
C ARG A 240 -22.00 3.44 6.98
N GLN A 241 -22.06 2.58 5.96
CA GLN A 241 -23.27 1.84 5.62
C GLN A 241 -23.80 1.01 6.80
N GLN A 242 -22.90 0.34 7.54
CA GLN A 242 -23.33 -0.44 8.70
C GLN A 242 -23.74 0.43 9.88
N ALA A 243 -23.09 1.56 10.10
CA ALA A 243 -23.48 2.52 11.13
C ALA A 243 -24.88 3.09 10.87
N ASP A 244 -25.17 3.47 9.63
CA ASP A 244 -26.47 3.99 9.19
C ASP A 244 -27.56 2.91 9.29
N LYS A 245 -27.27 1.69 8.82
CA LYS A 245 -28.19 0.54 8.90
C LYS A 245 -28.60 0.22 10.34
N LEU A 246 -27.70 0.40 11.29
CA LEU A 246 -27.93 0.12 12.70
C LEU A 246 -28.43 1.35 13.49
N GLY A 247 -28.48 2.53 12.86
CA GLY A 247 -28.88 3.78 13.50
C GLY A 247 -27.97 4.22 14.63
N LEU A 248 -26.67 3.92 14.57
CA LEU A 248 -25.70 4.19 15.63
C LEU A 248 -25.21 5.64 15.63
N LYS A 249 -25.01 6.20 16.82
CA LYS A 249 -24.51 7.56 17.03
C LYS A 249 -23.00 7.61 16.98
N VAL A 250 -22.47 7.61 15.76
CA VAL A 250 -21.03 7.67 15.48
C VAL A 250 -20.75 8.72 14.40
N LEU A 251 -19.56 9.29 14.47
CA LEU A 251 -18.96 10.09 13.41
C LEU A 251 -17.81 9.29 12.79
N ILE A 252 -17.86 9.07 11.49
CA ILE A 252 -16.83 8.37 10.72
C ILE A 252 -16.17 9.37 9.79
N ARG A 253 -14.87 9.57 9.93
CA ARG A 253 -14.09 10.54 9.16
C ARG A 253 -12.85 9.88 8.57
N ALA A 254 -12.66 10.05 7.26
CA ALA A 254 -11.38 9.73 6.63
C ALA A 254 -10.30 10.69 7.14
N SER A 255 -9.19 10.17 7.62
CA SER A 255 -8.07 10.96 8.15
C SER A 255 -6.75 10.68 7.43
N THR A 256 -6.76 9.94 6.32
CA THR A 256 -5.58 9.58 5.54
C THR A 256 -4.73 10.80 5.19
N ASP A 257 -5.34 11.84 4.63
CA ASP A 257 -4.64 13.08 4.24
C ASP A 257 -4.18 13.95 5.43
N MET A 258 -4.58 13.62 6.65
CA MET A 258 -4.23 14.35 7.87
C MET A 258 -3.27 13.58 8.78
N GLN A 259 -3.07 12.30 8.51
CA GLN A 259 -2.27 11.38 9.33
C GLN A 259 -1.36 10.56 8.40
N HIS A 260 -0.21 11.11 8.10
CA HIS A 260 0.84 10.39 7.37
C HIS A 260 1.70 9.60 8.34
N ASN A 261 2.28 8.49 7.88
CA ASN A 261 3.15 7.69 8.71
C ASN A 261 4.33 7.09 7.94
N ILE A 262 5.47 7.07 8.60
CA ILE A 262 6.62 6.26 8.21
C ILE A 262 6.74 5.07 9.16
N ALA A 263 7.27 3.98 8.65
CA ALA A 263 7.65 2.83 9.45
C ALA A 263 9.19 2.77 9.55
N VAL A 264 9.70 2.58 10.76
CA VAL A 264 11.12 2.31 11.04
C VAL A 264 11.22 0.88 11.51
N GLN A 265 11.81 0.01 10.69
CA GLN A 265 11.77 -1.43 10.85
C GLN A 265 13.18 -2.03 10.83
N GLY A 266 13.39 -3.11 11.55
CA GLY A 266 14.67 -3.81 11.64
C GLY A 266 15.19 -3.87 13.08
N PRO A 267 16.21 -4.71 13.35
CA PRO A 267 16.71 -4.96 14.71
C PRO A 267 17.24 -3.69 15.41
N GLU A 268 17.79 -2.72 14.68
CA GLU A 268 18.32 -1.47 15.21
C GLU A 268 17.23 -0.38 15.42
N SER A 269 15.99 -0.62 15.03
CA SER A 269 14.90 0.38 15.04
C SER A 269 14.63 0.95 16.43
N ARG A 270 14.67 0.12 17.49
CA ARG A 270 14.49 0.58 18.87
C ARG A 270 15.63 1.46 19.34
N ASP A 271 16.87 1.03 19.10
CA ASP A 271 18.06 1.74 19.56
C ASP A 271 18.25 3.09 18.86
N LEU A 272 17.82 3.18 17.61
CA LEU A 272 17.68 4.43 16.89
C LEU A 272 16.62 5.33 17.52
N LEU A 273 15.38 4.84 17.59
CA LEU A 273 14.22 5.68 17.94
C LEU A 273 14.22 6.14 19.40
N LYS A 274 14.77 5.36 20.34
CA LYS A 274 14.84 5.76 21.76
C LYS A 274 15.68 7.02 22.00
N LYS A 275 16.53 7.41 21.05
CA LYS A 275 17.35 8.63 21.13
C LYS A 275 16.54 9.89 20.82
N ILE A 276 15.49 9.77 20.03
CA ILE A 276 14.72 10.90 19.47
C ILE A 276 13.27 10.96 19.90
N ILE A 277 12.69 9.83 20.35
CA ILE A 277 11.31 9.76 20.82
C ILE A 277 11.26 10.11 22.32
N TRP A 278 10.49 11.12 22.62
CA TRP A 278 10.15 11.51 23.99
C TRP A 278 8.68 11.17 24.27
N THR A 279 8.42 10.60 25.44
CA THR A 279 7.08 10.35 25.92
C THR A 279 6.87 11.04 27.27
N ALA A 280 5.65 11.53 27.51
CA ALA A 280 5.34 12.14 28.79
C ALA A 280 5.44 11.11 29.95
N PRO A 281 5.74 11.51 31.20
CA PRO A 281 6.01 10.59 32.31
C PRO A 281 4.89 9.58 32.63
N HIS A 282 3.66 9.86 32.18
CA HIS A 282 2.50 8.96 32.36
C HIS A 282 2.27 8.03 31.15
N GLN A 283 3.11 8.13 30.12
CA GLN A 283 3.10 7.26 28.95
C GLN A 283 4.25 6.25 29.02
N PRO A 284 4.13 5.07 28.43
CA PRO A 284 5.26 4.16 28.33
C PRO A 284 6.40 4.80 27.54
N THR A 285 7.61 4.55 27.95
CA THR A 285 8.80 4.83 27.11
C THR A 285 8.79 3.93 25.89
N LEU A 286 9.63 4.24 24.89
CA LEU A 286 9.71 3.39 23.69
C LEU A 286 10.13 1.94 24.02
N GLU A 287 10.97 1.76 25.05
CA GLU A 287 11.45 0.46 25.51
C GLU A 287 10.34 -0.33 26.22
N GLU A 288 9.47 0.36 26.95
CA GLU A 288 8.31 -0.23 27.66
C GLU A 288 7.12 -0.47 26.72
N LEU A 289 7.12 0.16 25.53
CA LEU A 289 6.02 0.05 24.58
C LEU A 289 5.94 -1.39 24.04
N SER A 290 4.91 -2.11 24.48
CA SER A 290 4.71 -3.50 24.08
C SER A 290 4.25 -3.65 22.63
N TRP A 291 4.47 -4.82 22.05
CA TRP A 291 3.99 -5.16 20.71
C TRP A 291 2.47 -4.98 20.59
N PHE A 292 2.01 -4.39 19.49
CA PHE A 292 0.62 -3.98 19.29
C PHE A 292 0.10 -2.97 20.33
N ARG A 293 0.98 -2.04 20.72
CA ARG A 293 0.63 -0.87 21.53
C ARG A 293 1.12 0.41 20.84
N PHE A 294 0.47 1.51 21.14
CA PHE A 294 0.91 2.84 20.73
C PHE A 294 0.92 3.82 21.89
N ALA A 295 1.66 4.89 21.74
CA ALA A 295 1.71 6.00 22.68
C ALA A 295 1.74 7.34 21.96
N PRO A 296 1.03 8.37 22.46
CA PRO A 296 1.33 9.74 22.12
C PRO A 296 2.76 10.10 22.55
N ALA A 297 3.50 10.71 21.65
CA ALA A 297 4.91 10.99 21.84
C ALA A 297 5.29 12.30 21.14
N ARG A 298 6.55 12.69 21.28
CA ARG A 298 7.17 13.76 20.50
C ARG A 298 8.48 13.28 19.92
N ILE A 299 8.85 13.79 18.75
CA ILE A 299 10.15 13.55 18.15
C ILE A 299 11.00 14.81 18.27
N GLY A 300 12.26 14.67 18.69
CA GLY A 300 13.14 15.80 18.95
C GLY A 300 13.02 16.39 20.38
N GLY A 301 12.54 15.59 21.37
CA GLY A 301 12.46 15.98 22.78
C GLY A 301 11.10 16.51 23.22
N GLU A 302 11.01 17.01 24.46
CA GLU A 302 9.76 17.45 25.11
C GLU A 302 8.99 18.53 24.35
N HIS A 303 9.69 19.42 23.66
CA HIS A 303 9.10 20.49 22.85
C HIS A 303 9.09 20.16 21.35
N GLY A 304 9.46 18.94 20.98
CA GLY A 304 9.54 18.48 19.61
C GLY A 304 8.19 18.28 18.95
N VAL A 305 8.21 17.75 17.73
CA VAL A 305 7.02 17.54 16.90
C VAL A 305 6.10 16.49 17.53
N PRO A 306 4.79 16.77 17.67
CA PRO A 306 3.84 15.79 18.16
C PRO A 306 3.67 14.62 17.18
N VAL A 307 3.78 13.41 17.69
CA VAL A 307 3.61 12.16 16.92
C VAL A 307 2.83 11.13 17.73
N VAL A 308 2.35 10.12 17.05
CA VAL A 308 1.93 8.87 17.68
C VAL A 308 2.90 7.79 17.25
N VAL A 309 3.47 7.06 18.19
CA VAL A 309 4.37 5.94 17.91
C VAL A 309 3.66 4.65 18.24
N SER A 310 3.59 3.74 17.26
CA SER A 310 3.00 2.41 17.40
C SER A 310 4.07 1.35 17.23
N ARG A 311 4.07 0.34 18.08
CA ARG A 311 4.94 -0.83 17.91
C ARG A 311 4.25 -1.86 17.04
N THR A 312 4.18 -1.53 15.75
CA THR A 312 3.58 -2.30 14.66
C THR A 312 4.48 -2.26 13.43
N GLY A 313 4.20 -3.08 12.42
CA GLY A 313 4.95 -3.10 11.17
C GLY A 313 4.51 -4.25 10.25
N TYR A 314 5.01 -4.23 9.02
CA TYR A 314 4.65 -5.18 7.97
C TYR A 314 5.89 -5.89 7.37
N THR A 315 6.93 -6.11 8.17
CA THR A 315 8.22 -6.66 7.73
C THR A 315 8.59 -8.00 8.38
N GLY A 316 7.92 -8.34 9.48
CA GLY A 316 8.31 -9.48 10.32
C GLY A 316 9.51 -9.21 11.24
N GLU A 317 10.04 -7.99 11.24
CA GLU A 317 11.10 -7.54 12.16
C GLU A 317 10.53 -6.71 13.32
N LEU A 318 11.37 -6.44 14.32
CA LEU A 318 11.11 -5.39 15.30
C LEU A 318 10.92 -4.08 14.56
N GLY A 319 9.90 -3.31 14.94
CA GLY A 319 9.68 -2.03 14.28
C GLY A 319 8.60 -1.18 14.91
N TYR A 320 8.56 0.05 14.44
CA TYR A 320 7.64 1.08 14.89
C TYR A 320 7.10 1.86 13.71
N GLU A 321 5.86 2.31 13.82
CA GLU A 321 5.25 3.27 12.92
C GLU A 321 5.09 4.62 13.63
N ILE A 322 5.47 5.69 12.94
CA ILE A 322 5.44 7.06 13.46
C ILE A 322 4.41 7.84 12.64
N PHE A 323 3.32 8.21 13.28
CA PHE A 323 2.24 8.97 12.67
C PHE A 323 2.38 10.44 13.02
N CYS A 324 2.27 11.30 12.01
CA CYS A 324 2.31 12.75 12.18
C CYS A 324 1.36 13.46 11.20
N HIS A 325 1.09 14.73 11.46
CA HIS A 325 0.42 15.58 10.48
C HIS A 325 1.38 15.84 9.29
N PRO A 326 0.91 15.83 8.02
CA PRO A 326 1.78 15.99 6.83
C PRO A 326 2.70 17.21 6.87
N LYS A 327 2.27 18.31 7.47
CA LYS A 327 3.08 19.53 7.61
C LYS A 327 4.37 19.33 8.40
N HIS A 328 4.46 18.26 9.19
CA HIS A 328 5.62 17.92 10.01
C HIS A 328 6.41 16.74 9.44
N ALA A 329 5.97 16.18 8.32
CA ALA A 329 6.57 14.97 7.76
C ALA A 329 8.07 15.14 7.49
N LYS A 330 8.46 16.28 6.93
CA LYS A 330 9.89 16.56 6.65
C LYS A 330 10.72 16.58 7.93
N ASP A 331 10.29 17.29 8.97
CA ASP A 331 11.01 17.38 10.24
C ASP A 331 11.14 16.01 10.92
N VAL A 332 10.08 15.22 10.86
CA VAL A 332 10.05 13.84 11.38
C VAL A 332 11.02 12.96 10.60
N PHE A 333 10.99 13.01 9.28
CA PHE A 333 11.90 12.23 8.44
C PHE A 333 13.34 12.61 8.67
N ASP A 334 13.68 13.91 8.62
CA ASP A 334 15.04 14.39 8.79
C ASP A 334 15.62 13.95 10.14
N THR A 335 14.84 14.07 11.22
CA THR A 335 15.27 13.63 12.55
C THR A 335 15.55 12.13 12.61
N VAL A 336 14.67 11.31 12.01
CA VAL A 336 14.87 9.85 11.92
C VAL A 336 16.06 9.52 11.04
N TRP A 337 16.18 10.20 9.90
CA TRP A 337 17.22 9.96 8.91
C TRP A 337 18.62 10.28 9.47
N GLU A 338 18.79 11.47 10.05
CA GLU A 338 20.07 11.91 10.63
C GLU A 338 20.53 10.98 11.76
N THR A 339 19.62 10.66 12.70
CA THR A 339 19.95 9.76 13.81
C THR A 339 20.18 8.33 13.32
N GLY A 340 19.48 7.93 12.27
CA GLY A 340 19.55 6.58 11.72
C GLY A 340 20.87 6.23 11.03
N GLN A 341 21.65 7.22 10.61
CA GLN A 341 22.91 6.96 9.86
C GLN A 341 23.91 6.13 10.68
N GLU A 342 24.04 6.38 11.96
CA GLU A 342 24.92 5.58 12.84
C GLU A 342 24.43 4.15 13.10
N HIS A 343 23.11 3.89 12.84
CA HIS A 343 22.46 2.59 12.93
C HIS A 343 22.38 1.87 11.58
N GLY A 344 22.97 2.43 10.54
CA GLY A 344 22.92 1.87 9.19
C GLY A 344 21.53 1.93 8.55
N LEU A 345 20.74 2.94 8.91
CA LEU A 345 19.40 3.17 8.34
C LEU A 345 19.48 3.38 6.83
N LYS A 346 18.63 2.65 6.12
CA LYS A 346 18.42 2.82 4.68
C LYS A 346 16.96 3.15 4.38
N PRO A 347 16.67 3.87 3.29
CA PRO A 347 15.30 3.97 2.82
C PRO A 347 14.88 2.63 2.23
N MET A 348 13.58 2.32 2.25
CA MET A 348 13.04 1.06 1.73
C MET A 348 11.81 1.32 0.86
N GLY A 349 11.80 0.71 -0.31
CA GLY A 349 10.70 0.76 -1.27
C GLY A 349 9.76 -0.44 -1.19
N LEU A 350 8.73 -0.39 -2.03
CA LEU A 350 7.67 -1.41 -2.04
C LEU A 350 8.16 -2.78 -2.51
N GLU A 351 9.16 -2.85 -3.42
CA GLU A 351 9.73 -4.14 -3.86
C GLU A 351 10.39 -4.89 -2.68
N ALA A 352 11.23 -4.22 -1.91
CA ALA A 352 11.86 -4.84 -0.74
C ALA A 352 10.83 -5.16 0.35
N LEU A 353 9.80 -4.31 0.53
CA LEU A 353 8.69 -4.56 1.45
C LEU A 353 7.94 -5.84 1.07
N ASP A 354 7.66 -6.03 -0.22
CA ASP A 354 6.98 -7.25 -0.70
C ASP A 354 7.82 -8.50 -0.40
N MET A 355 9.14 -8.44 -0.59
CA MET A 355 10.02 -9.55 -0.25
C MET A 355 9.94 -9.93 1.24
N VAL A 356 10.10 -8.97 2.14
CA VAL A 356 10.14 -9.26 3.57
C VAL A 356 8.78 -9.68 4.13
N ARG A 357 7.65 -9.15 3.59
CA ARG A 357 6.31 -9.57 4.01
C ARG A 357 5.99 -11.00 3.59
N ILE A 358 6.39 -11.42 2.36
CA ILE A 358 6.19 -12.81 1.87
C ILE A 358 6.91 -13.80 2.76
N GLU A 359 8.17 -13.57 3.07
CA GLU A 359 8.95 -14.43 3.98
C GLU A 359 8.30 -14.52 5.36
N ALA A 360 7.81 -13.41 5.88
CA ALA A 360 7.15 -13.35 7.18
C ALA A 360 5.73 -13.94 7.17
N GLY A 361 5.19 -14.32 6.02
CA GLY A 361 3.81 -14.79 5.89
C GLY A 361 2.79 -13.72 6.27
N LEU A 362 2.99 -12.48 5.80
CA LEU A 362 2.03 -11.40 5.93
C LEU A 362 1.28 -11.27 4.60
N ILE A 363 -0.04 -11.35 4.67
CA ILE A 363 -0.90 -11.40 3.49
C ILE A 363 -1.09 -10.03 2.86
N PHE A 364 -1.39 -10.03 1.56
CA PHE A 364 -1.65 -8.81 0.79
C PHE A 364 -2.97 -8.93 0.01
N ALA A 365 -3.84 -7.94 0.17
CA ALA A 365 -5.14 -7.90 -0.47
C ALA A 365 -5.03 -7.87 -2.00
N GLY A 366 -5.89 -8.64 -2.68
CA GLY A 366 -5.86 -8.80 -4.13
C GLY A 366 -4.87 -9.87 -4.63
N TYR A 367 -3.92 -10.29 -3.79
CA TYR A 367 -2.97 -11.37 -4.08
C TYR A 367 -3.28 -12.61 -3.23
N ASP A 368 -3.11 -12.52 -1.92
CA ASP A 368 -3.27 -13.66 -1.02
C ASP A 368 -4.72 -13.91 -0.60
N PHE A 369 -5.56 -12.90 -0.71
CA PHE A 369 -7.00 -13.02 -0.50
C PHE A 369 -7.81 -12.05 -1.36
N THR A 370 -9.07 -12.40 -1.59
CA THR A 370 -10.10 -11.60 -2.26
C THR A 370 -11.37 -11.59 -1.41
N ASP A 371 -12.43 -10.96 -1.91
CA ASP A 371 -13.77 -10.96 -1.29
C ASP A 371 -14.43 -12.34 -1.16
N GLN A 372 -13.90 -13.36 -1.86
CA GLN A 372 -14.35 -14.74 -1.76
C GLN A 372 -13.58 -15.56 -0.72
N THR A 373 -12.44 -15.04 -0.26
CA THR A 373 -11.54 -15.70 0.68
C THR A 373 -11.93 -15.36 2.11
N ASP A 374 -12.06 -16.35 2.98
CA ASP A 374 -12.29 -16.11 4.41
C ASP A 374 -10.99 -16.07 5.23
N PRO A 375 -11.01 -15.53 6.47
CA PRO A 375 -9.82 -15.44 7.31
C PRO A 375 -9.13 -16.78 7.63
N PHE A 376 -9.86 -17.90 7.64
CA PHE A 376 -9.28 -19.22 7.90
C PHE A 376 -8.52 -19.72 6.68
N GLU A 377 -9.09 -19.51 5.48
CA GLU A 377 -8.44 -19.79 4.20
C GLU A 377 -7.19 -18.90 4.01
N ALA A 378 -7.29 -17.60 4.34
CA ALA A 378 -6.19 -16.63 4.24
C ALA A 378 -5.08 -16.83 5.31
N GLY A 379 -5.17 -17.83 6.18
CA GLY A 379 -4.15 -18.08 7.20
C GLY A 379 -4.22 -17.18 8.45
N ILE A 380 -5.17 -16.27 8.51
CA ILE A 380 -5.37 -15.33 9.65
C ILE A 380 -6.55 -15.71 10.55
N GLY A 381 -6.93 -16.97 10.60
CA GLY A 381 -8.03 -17.48 11.41
C GLY A 381 -7.93 -17.15 12.91
N PHE A 382 -6.74 -16.82 13.42
CA PHE A 382 -6.54 -16.32 14.78
C PHE A 382 -7.24 -14.97 15.05
N THR A 383 -7.59 -14.23 14.00
CA THR A 383 -8.34 -12.98 14.08
C THR A 383 -9.83 -13.21 14.33
N VAL A 384 -10.31 -14.46 14.24
CA VAL A 384 -11.73 -14.86 14.41
C VAL A 384 -11.89 -15.70 15.67
N PRO A 385 -11.92 -15.09 16.86
CA PRO A 385 -11.95 -15.82 18.14
C PRO A 385 -13.38 -16.24 18.53
N LEU A 386 -14.01 -17.12 17.74
CA LEU A 386 -15.41 -17.56 17.89
C LEU A 386 -15.77 -18.08 19.28
N LYS A 387 -14.79 -18.59 20.04
CA LYS A 387 -15.02 -19.10 21.41
C LYS A 387 -15.08 -18.00 22.46
N SER A 388 -14.30 -16.93 22.30
CA SER A 388 -14.17 -15.86 23.30
C SER A 388 -14.97 -14.61 22.95
N LYS A 389 -15.27 -14.38 21.67
CA LYS A 389 -16.18 -13.34 21.19
C LYS A 389 -17.56 -13.98 20.97
N THR A 390 -18.42 -13.82 21.96
CA THR A 390 -19.80 -14.37 21.92
C THR A 390 -20.80 -13.42 21.29
N ASP A 391 -20.47 -12.12 21.23
CA ASP A 391 -21.29 -11.12 20.55
C ASP A 391 -21.42 -11.45 19.06
N ASP A 392 -22.54 -11.06 18.49
CA ASP A 392 -22.74 -11.14 17.04
C ASP A 392 -21.84 -10.13 16.30
N PHE A 393 -21.44 -10.49 15.10
CA PHE A 393 -20.68 -9.64 14.18
C PHE A 393 -20.91 -10.06 12.73
N ILE A 394 -20.65 -9.17 11.80
CA ILE A 394 -20.88 -9.42 10.38
C ILE A 394 -20.12 -10.66 9.90
N GLY A 395 -20.85 -11.58 9.29
CA GLY A 395 -20.29 -12.83 8.76
C GLY A 395 -20.10 -13.95 9.77
N ARG A 396 -20.45 -13.76 11.06
CA ARG A 396 -20.19 -14.74 12.13
C ARG A 396 -20.70 -16.15 11.79
N ASP A 397 -21.96 -16.29 11.39
CA ASP A 397 -22.54 -17.60 11.10
C ASP A 397 -21.93 -18.26 9.86
N ALA A 398 -21.59 -17.46 8.86
CA ALA A 398 -20.87 -17.95 7.68
C ALA A 398 -19.46 -18.41 8.05
N LEU A 399 -18.76 -17.66 8.90
CA LEU A 399 -17.42 -18.02 9.36
C LEU A 399 -17.41 -19.27 10.25
N ILE A 400 -18.46 -19.52 11.03
CA ILE A 400 -18.62 -20.81 11.75
C ILE A 400 -18.67 -21.96 10.77
N ARG A 401 -19.54 -21.88 9.75
CA ARG A 401 -19.67 -22.93 8.70
C ARG A 401 -18.38 -23.13 7.91
N ARG A 402 -17.74 -22.04 7.48
CA ARG A 402 -16.46 -22.09 6.73
C ARG A 402 -15.33 -22.73 7.54
N LYS A 403 -15.30 -22.47 8.86
CA LYS A 403 -14.35 -23.12 9.75
C LYS A 403 -14.55 -24.61 9.91
N GLU A 404 -15.80 -25.07 9.93
CA GLU A 404 -16.17 -26.50 10.04
C GLU A 404 -15.87 -27.25 8.75
N THR A 405 -16.08 -26.60 7.60
CA THR A 405 -15.89 -27.17 6.27
C THR A 405 -15.00 -26.28 5.38
N PRO A 406 -13.72 -26.17 5.72
CA PRO A 406 -12.80 -25.34 4.92
C PRO A 406 -12.61 -25.98 3.53
N ALA A 407 -12.57 -25.16 2.48
CA ALA A 407 -12.33 -25.60 1.11
C ALA A 407 -10.83 -25.56 0.76
N ARG A 408 -10.17 -24.47 1.12
CA ARG A 408 -8.77 -24.19 0.80
C ARG A 408 -8.02 -23.65 2.02
N LYS A 409 -6.71 -23.61 1.87
CA LYS A 409 -5.83 -23.06 2.90
C LYS A 409 -4.60 -22.41 2.29
N LEU A 410 -4.20 -21.27 2.81
CA LEU A 410 -2.94 -20.64 2.47
C LEU A 410 -1.79 -21.41 3.15
N VAL A 411 -0.79 -21.78 2.37
CA VAL A 411 0.40 -22.52 2.79
C VAL A 411 1.66 -21.86 2.24
N GLY A 412 2.81 -22.20 2.82
CA GLY A 412 4.10 -21.90 2.24
C GLY A 412 4.52 -22.99 1.25
N LEU A 413 5.29 -22.62 0.24
CA LEU A 413 5.95 -23.52 -0.68
C LEU A 413 7.43 -23.25 -0.75
N ASP A 414 8.23 -24.29 -0.62
CA ASP A 414 9.63 -24.32 -1.03
C ASP A 414 9.70 -24.86 -2.46
N ILE A 415 10.31 -24.11 -3.38
CA ILE A 415 10.34 -24.43 -4.80
C ILE A 415 11.75 -24.83 -5.20
N ASP A 416 11.88 -26.00 -5.84
CA ASP A 416 13.17 -26.53 -6.26
C ASP A 416 13.71 -25.80 -7.50
N GLY A 417 14.99 -25.47 -7.45
CA GLY A 417 15.69 -24.84 -8.58
C GLY A 417 15.63 -23.30 -8.54
N ASN A 418 16.03 -22.70 -9.67
CA ASN A 418 16.22 -21.25 -9.79
C ASN A 418 15.25 -20.59 -10.77
N VAL A 419 14.16 -21.26 -11.10
CA VAL A 419 13.13 -20.69 -11.99
C VAL A 419 12.10 -19.97 -11.14
N ASP A 420 11.87 -18.70 -11.44
CA ASP A 420 10.89 -17.90 -10.73
C ASP A 420 9.47 -18.36 -11.08
N VAL A 421 8.61 -18.30 -10.09
CA VAL A 421 7.18 -18.51 -10.24
C VAL A 421 6.44 -17.19 -9.99
N ALA A 422 5.20 -17.10 -10.44
CA ALA A 422 4.42 -15.87 -10.40
C ALA A 422 3.03 -16.10 -9.79
N HIS A 423 2.38 -15.01 -9.42
CA HIS A 423 0.97 -15.00 -9.03
C HIS A 423 0.11 -15.66 -10.13
N GLY A 424 -0.79 -16.55 -9.72
CA GLY A 424 -1.69 -17.30 -10.62
C GLY A 424 -1.10 -18.59 -11.17
N ASP A 425 0.21 -18.85 -11.05
CA ASP A 425 0.76 -20.15 -11.44
C ASP A 425 0.07 -21.28 -10.67
N GLY A 426 -0.30 -22.34 -11.38
CA GLY A 426 -1.08 -23.43 -10.79
C GLY A 426 -0.26 -24.38 -9.94
N VAL A 427 -0.81 -24.85 -8.83
CA VAL A 427 -0.25 -25.92 -8.00
C VAL A 427 -0.93 -27.23 -8.36
N TYR A 428 -0.16 -28.29 -8.61
CA TYR A 428 -0.65 -29.57 -9.14
C TYR A 428 -0.17 -30.77 -8.34
N ILE A 429 -1.02 -31.81 -8.33
CA ILE A 429 -0.62 -33.18 -7.98
C ILE A 429 -0.99 -34.06 -9.16
N GLY A 430 0.01 -34.56 -9.88
CA GLY A 430 -0.18 -35.25 -11.13
C GLY A 430 -0.87 -34.34 -12.18
N ARG A 431 -2.09 -34.70 -12.62
CA ARG A 431 -2.85 -33.90 -13.59
C ARG A 431 -3.85 -32.92 -12.95
N ALA A 432 -4.13 -33.07 -11.66
CA ALA A 432 -5.11 -32.27 -10.97
C ALA A 432 -4.47 -30.94 -10.49
N GLN A 433 -5.06 -29.83 -10.85
CA GLN A 433 -4.75 -28.55 -10.21
C GLN A 433 -5.41 -28.54 -8.83
N VAL A 434 -4.63 -28.39 -7.79
CA VAL A 434 -5.06 -28.43 -6.39
C VAL A 434 -4.87 -27.08 -5.68
N GLY A 435 -4.42 -26.05 -6.41
CA GLY A 435 -4.21 -24.72 -5.86
C GLY A 435 -3.60 -23.76 -6.87
N GLU A 436 -3.23 -22.60 -6.36
CA GLU A 436 -2.60 -21.52 -7.13
C GLU A 436 -1.61 -20.74 -6.26
N ILE A 437 -0.55 -20.22 -6.88
CA ILE A 437 0.41 -19.30 -6.25
C ILE A 437 -0.25 -17.94 -6.05
N THR A 438 -0.14 -17.40 -4.85
CA THR A 438 -0.67 -16.07 -4.53
C THR A 438 0.42 -15.01 -4.47
N SER A 439 1.57 -15.35 -3.88
CA SER A 439 2.74 -14.48 -3.80
C SER A 439 4.01 -15.32 -3.90
N SER A 440 5.08 -14.79 -4.48
CA SER A 440 6.32 -15.54 -4.63
C SER A 440 7.54 -14.62 -4.71
N MET A 441 8.68 -15.14 -4.31
CA MET A 441 9.95 -14.46 -4.40
C MET A 441 11.13 -15.44 -4.29
N ARG A 442 12.32 -14.97 -4.69
CA ARG A 442 13.56 -15.61 -4.28
C ARG A 442 14.02 -15.03 -2.95
N SER A 443 14.02 -15.85 -1.90
CA SER A 443 14.45 -15.42 -0.57
C SER A 443 15.97 -15.37 -0.48
N PRO A 444 16.58 -14.21 -0.22
CA PRO A 444 18.03 -14.11 -0.04
C PRO A 444 18.51 -14.83 1.21
N VAL A 445 17.78 -14.72 2.31
CA VAL A 445 18.16 -15.33 3.60
C VAL A 445 18.04 -16.85 3.59
N LEU A 446 17.08 -17.40 2.85
CA LEU A 446 16.88 -18.85 2.71
C LEU A 446 17.62 -19.42 1.49
N GLY A 447 18.10 -18.58 0.58
CA GLY A 447 18.84 -18.97 -0.62
C GLY A 447 18.04 -19.77 -1.65
N LYS A 448 16.70 -19.69 -1.62
CA LYS A 448 15.78 -20.47 -2.45
C LYS A 448 14.54 -19.69 -2.89
N ASN A 449 13.84 -20.20 -3.89
CA ASN A 449 12.54 -19.68 -4.28
C ASN A 449 11.48 -20.17 -3.30
N ILE A 450 10.65 -19.25 -2.84
CA ILE A 450 9.53 -19.50 -1.93
C ILE A 450 8.25 -18.90 -2.50
N ALA A 451 7.12 -19.44 -2.08
CA ALA A 451 5.81 -18.86 -2.42
C ALA A 451 4.80 -19.04 -1.28
N LEU A 452 3.78 -18.23 -1.34
CA LEU A 452 2.50 -18.44 -0.68
C LEU A 452 1.53 -19.00 -1.72
N ALA A 453 0.72 -19.98 -1.35
CA ALA A 453 -0.22 -20.62 -2.25
C ALA A 453 -1.52 -20.98 -1.53
N ARG A 454 -2.65 -20.79 -2.19
CA ARG A 454 -3.93 -21.34 -1.74
C ARG A 454 -4.11 -22.74 -2.29
N VAL A 455 -4.19 -23.72 -1.42
CA VAL A 455 -4.26 -25.14 -1.77
C VAL A 455 -5.50 -25.78 -1.16
N ASP A 456 -6.13 -26.69 -1.90
CA ASP A 456 -7.27 -27.47 -1.42
C ASP A 456 -6.93 -28.22 -0.14
N VAL A 457 -7.83 -28.22 0.83
CA VAL A 457 -7.58 -28.82 2.16
C VAL A 457 -7.27 -30.32 2.13
N ALA A 458 -7.62 -31.02 1.05
CA ALA A 458 -7.22 -32.42 0.87
C ALA A 458 -5.69 -32.60 0.71
N HIS A 459 -4.97 -31.52 0.39
CA HIS A 459 -3.58 -31.59 -0.03
C HIS A 459 -2.62 -30.61 0.72
N TYR A 460 -3.11 -29.87 1.71
CA TYR A 460 -2.37 -28.78 2.37
C TYR A 460 -1.35 -29.22 3.43
N GLN A 461 -1.14 -30.51 3.63
CA GLN A 461 -0.29 -31.05 4.68
C GLN A 461 1.19 -30.67 4.43
N VAL A 462 1.87 -30.19 5.48
CA VAL A 462 3.32 -29.91 5.42
C VAL A 462 4.08 -31.20 5.03
N GLY A 463 5.01 -31.07 4.09
CA GLY A 463 5.76 -32.18 3.50
C GLY A 463 5.12 -32.80 2.26
N THR A 464 3.91 -32.37 1.86
CA THR A 464 3.31 -32.81 0.60
C THR A 464 4.11 -32.26 -0.57
N ILE A 465 4.47 -33.15 -1.51
CA ILE A 465 5.17 -32.77 -2.74
C ILE A 465 4.11 -32.41 -3.79
N VAL A 466 4.32 -31.27 -4.41
CA VAL A 466 3.47 -30.70 -5.46
C VAL A 466 4.34 -30.23 -6.63
N GLU A 467 3.69 -29.89 -7.73
CA GLU A 467 4.35 -29.32 -8.90
C GLU A 467 3.72 -27.98 -9.27
N ILE A 468 4.56 -27.02 -9.66
CA ILE A 468 4.09 -25.70 -10.13
C ILE A 468 4.03 -25.72 -11.65
N GLY A 469 2.86 -25.44 -12.22
CA GLY A 469 2.66 -25.26 -13.65
C GLY A 469 2.58 -23.80 -13.98
N LYS A 470 3.58 -23.27 -14.68
CA LYS A 470 3.67 -21.86 -15.03
C LYS A 470 2.62 -21.48 -16.10
N LEU A 471 2.12 -20.27 -16.01
CA LEU A 471 1.21 -19.67 -17.00
C LEU A 471 1.94 -19.05 -18.21
N ASP A 472 3.24 -19.29 -18.33
CA ASP A 472 4.07 -18.78 -19.42
C ASP A 472 3.97 -19.57 -20.75
N GLY A 473 3.04 -20.54 -20.81
CA GLY A 473 2.83 -21.40 -21.98
C GLY A 473 3.79 -22.60 -22.09
N HIS A 474 4.76 -22.74 -21.17
CA HIS A 474 5.63 -23.91 -21.11
C HIS A 474 4.99 -25.06 -20.32
N ILE A 475 5.15 -26.28 -20.81
CA ILE A 475 4.60 -27.49 -20.17
C ILE A 475 5.42 -27.94 -18.96
N LYS A 476 6.59 -27.33 -18.75
CA LYS A 476 7.53 -27.74 -17.68
C LYS A 476 6.88 -27.51 -16.31
N ARG A 477 6.92 -28.54 -15.47
CA ARG A 477 6.54 -28.49 -14.06
C ARG A 477 7.77 -28.29 -13.18
N LEU A 478 7.64 -27.47 -12.15
CA LEU A 478 8.67 -27.23 -11.16
C LEU A 478 8.29 -27.98 -9.87
N PRO A 479 9.16 -28.87 -9.36
CA PRO A 479 8.88 -29.51 -8.07
C PRO A 479 8.85 -28.50 -6.93
N ALA A 480 7.95 -28.72 -5.99
CA ALA A 480 7.83 -27.91 -4.79
C ALA A 480 7.35 -28.75 -3.61
N THR A 481 7.61 -28.28 -2.41
CA THR A 481 7.16 -28.93 -1.17
C THR A 481 6.35 -27.95 -0.33
N ILE A 482 5.21 -28.39 0.18
CA ILE A 482 4.41 -27.61 1.13
C ILE A 482 5.16 -27.50 2.46
N VAL A 483 5.33 -26.28 2.94
CA VAL A 483 5.98 -25.92 4.18
C VAL A 483 5.06 -25.06 5.07
N PRO A 484 5.42 -24.80 6.34
CA PRO A 484 4.66 -23.87 7.16
C PRO A 484 4.49 -22.51 6.50
N PHE A 485 3.35 -21.87 6.71
CA PHE A 485 2.93 -20.63 6.07
C PHE A 485 3.93 -19.47 6.20
N ALA A 486 4.55 -19.26 7.35
CA ALA A 486 5.62 -18.28 7.51
C ALA A 486 6.97 -18.97 7.33
N HIS A 487 7.74 -18.58 6.31
CA HIS A 487 9.08 -19.11 6.04
C HIS A 487 10.13 -18.54 6.98
N TYR A 488 9.94 -17.29 7.40
CA TYR A 488 10.86 -16.55 8.26
C TYR A 488 10.20 -16.24 9.61
N ASP A 489 10.90 -16.56 10.71
CA ASP A 489 10.44 -16.36 12.09
C ASP A 489 8.96 -16.76 12.32
N PRO A 490 8.60 -18.04 12.12
CA PRO A 490 7.21 -18.50 12.24
C PRO A 490 6.62 -18.27 13.64
N THR A 491 7.46 -18.12 14.66
CA THR A 491 7.04 -17.83 16.05
C THR A 491 6.82 -16.35 16.32
N LYS A 492 7.13 -15.46 15.36
CA LYS A 492 7.09 -14.01 15.52
C LYS A 492 7.91 -13.53 16.73
N SER A 493 9.08 -14.12 16.93
CA SER A 493 9.98 -13.76 18.03
C SER A 493 10.63 -12.39 17.83
N LYS A 494 10.99 -12.07 16.58
CA LYS A 494 11.66 -10.82 16.21
C LYS A 494 10.79 -9.57 16.45
N PRO A 495 9.55 -9.45 15.95
CA PRO A 495 8.73 -8.28 16.23
C PRO A 495 8.34 -8.16 17.73
N ARG A 496 8.45 -9.24 18.49
CA ARG A 496 8.18 -9.26 19.94
C ARG A 496 9.40 -8.97 20.81
N SER A 497 10.59 -8.97 20.25
CA SER A 497 11.86 -8.79 20.98
C SER A 497 11.97 -7.46 21.72
#